data_24b2d2b4dbabd5dac219893bcc53843e
#
_entry.id   24b2d2b4dbabd5dac219893bcc53843e
#
_cell.length_a   1.000
_cell.length_b   1.000
_cell.length_c   1.000
_cell.angle_alpha   90.00
_cell.angle_beta   90.00
_cell.angle_gamma   90.00
#
_symmetry.space_group_name_H-M   'P 1'
#
loop_
_entity.id
_entity.type
_entity.pdbx_description
1 polymer ?
#
loop_
_entity_poly.entity_id
_entity_poly.type
_entity_poly.pdbx_seq_one_letter_code
_entity_poly.pdbx_strand_id
1 'polypeptide(L)'
;MNVDNNSFSHHSYLLSELAGSVGNFGTVLPLLFAVSFSCGMNVSLMLLWAAIWYIITGLYYRIPIPVEPLKAVGAIAIAESVSTHLIAASGILMGVICLCIGLFGWMDRVRRIIPEPVIRGVQLGLALIFVKSAIPGFILPDLSFAAVSAGIVCVFLLIRRFFEVP
;
A
#
# COMPACT_ATOMS: atom_id res chain seq x y z
N MET A 1 42.48 -20.29 -4.75
CA MET A 1 41.96 -19.10 -5.44
C MET A 1 40.50 -18.97 -5.02
N ASN A 2 40.30 -18.45 -3.76
CA ASN A 2 38.97 -18.20 -3.21
C ASN A 2 38.55 -16.81 -3.65
N VAL A 3 37.71 -16.75 -4.66
CA VAL A 3 37.06 -15.51 -5.08
C VAL A 3 35.87 -15.26 -4.14
N ASP A 4 35.90 -14.08 -3.51
CA ASP A 4 34.92 -13.60 -2.54
C ASP A 4 33.49 -13.67 -3.04
N ASN A 5 32.82 -14.79 -2.81
CA ASN A 5 31.37 -14.96 -3.07
C ASN A 5 30.49 -14.18 -2.09
N ASN A 6 31.08 -13.55 -1.05
CA ASN A 6 30.32 -12.82 -0.03
C ASN A 6 29.92 -11.39 -0.43
N SER A 7 30.64 -10.75 -1.34
CA SER A 7 30.33 -9.37 -1.74
C SER A 7 29.17 -9.30 -2.73
N PHE A 8 29.05 -10.28 -3.61
CA PHE A 8 27.93 -10.35 -4.58
C PHE A 8 26.58 -10.64 -3.91
N SER A 9 26.57 -11.42 -2.83
CA SER A 9 25.33 -11.71 -2.12
C SER A 9 24.78 -10.48 -1.37
N HIS A 10 25.66 -9.69 -0.75
CA HIS A 10 25.28 -8.52 0.04
C HIS A 10 24.67 -7.40 -0.84
N HIS A 11 25.22 -7.16 -2.01
CA HIS A 11 24.69 -6.17 -2.97
C HIS A 11 23.34 -6.59 -3.57
N SER A 12 23.15 -7.86 -3.85
CA SER A 12 21.86 -8.35 -4.37
C SER A 12 20.74 -8.29 -3.33
N TYR A 13 21.04 -8.53 -2.05
CA TYR A 13 20.08 -8.36 -0.95
C TYR A 13 19.67 -6.90 -0.77
N LEU A 14 20.63 -5.97 -0.74
CA LEU A 14 20.34 -4.54 -0.61
C LEU A 14 19.49 -4.00 -1.76
N LEU A 15 19.80 -4.40 -2.99
CA LEU A 15 19.03 -4.00 -4.16
C LEU A 15 17.60 -4.57 -4.13
N SER A 16 17.44 -5.81 -3.69
CA SER A 16 16.12 -6.43 -3.54
C SER A 16 15.28 -5.74 -2.45
N GLU A 17 15.89 -5.37 -1.32
CA GLU A 17 15.21 -4.65 -0.24
C GLU A 17 14.85 -3.22 -0.65
N LEU A 18 15.75 -2.53 -1.36
CA LEU A 18 15.44 -1.21 -1.93
C LEU A 18 14.32 -1.28 -2.96
N ALA A 19 14.34 -2.28 -3.85
CA ALA A 19 13.27 -2.48 -4.82
C ALA A 19 11.93 -2.78 -4.15
N GLY A 20 11.92 -3.58 -3.08
CA GLY A 20 10.74 -3.83 -2.26
C GLY A 20 10.19 -2.57 -1.59
N SER A 21 11.07 -1.73 -1.04
CA SER A 21 10.70 -0.45 -0.42
C SER A 21 10.08 0.50 -1.44
N VAL A 22 10.69 0.64 -2.62
CA VAL A 22 10.16 1.48 -3.72
C VAL A 22 8.81 0.95 -4.21
N GLY A 23 8.65 -0.39 -4.29
CA GLY A 23 7.38 -1.01 -4.68
C GLY A 23 6.24 -0.68 -3.73
N ASN A 24 6.51 -0.63 -2.42
CA ASN A 24 5.51 -0.24 -1.43
C ASN A 24 5.13 1.24 -1.53
N PHE A 25 6.09 2.12 -1.78
CA PHE A 25 5.82 3.54 -2.06
C PHE A 25 4.88 3.71 -3.25
N GLY A 26 5.02 2.89 -4.29
CA GLY A 26 4.17 2.91 -5.48
C GLY A 26 2.68 2.65 -5.19
N THR A 27 2.34 1.99 -4.09
CA THR A 27 0.95 1.76 -3.66
C THR A 27 0.47 2.75 -2.60
N VAL A 28 1.33 3.12 -1.66
CA VAL A 28 0.99 3.98 -0.52
C VAL A 28 0.86 5.44 -0.94
N LEU A 29 1.81 5.97 -1.72
CA LEU A 29 1.80 7.38 -2.12
C LEU A 29 0.55 7.76 -2.92
N PRO A 30 0.17 7.05 -4.01
CA PRO A 30 -1.04 7.39 -4.74
C PRO A 30 -2.30 7.36 -3.87
N LEU A 31 -2.40 6.40 -2.95
CA LEU A 31 -3.53 6.30 -2.03
C LEU A 31 -3.59 7.50 -1.08
N LEU A 32 -2.45 7.88 -0.46
CA LEU A 32 -2.40 9.04 0.43
C LEU A 32 -2.73 10.34 -0.29
N PHE A 33 -2.21 10.53 -1.50
CA PHE A 33 -2.56 11.69 -2.32
C PHE A 33 -4.05 11.70 -2.69
N ALA A 34 -4.61 10.56 -3.12
CA ALA A 34 -6.02 10.48 -3.48
C ALA A 34 -6.94 10.77 -2.29
N VAL A 35 -6.65 10.22 -1.11
CA VAL A 35 -7.40 10.52 0.13
C VAL A 35 -7.25 12.00 0.50
N SER A 36 -6.05 12.55 0.41
CA SER A 36 -5.82 13.96 0.69
C SER A 36 -6.65 14.88 -0.21
N PHE A 37 -6.63 14.66 -1.51
CA PHE A 37 -7.40 15.46 -2.47
C PHE A 37 -8.91 15.30 -2.28
N SER A 38 -9.40 14.07 -2.05
CA SER A 38 -10.82 13.81 -1.91
C SER A 38 -11.39 14.28 -0.58
N CYS A 39 -10.62 14.22 0.50
CA CYS A 39 -11.09 14.47 1.87
C CYS A 39 -10.52 15.74 2.50
N GLY A 40 -9.70 16.52 1.76
CA GLY A 40 -9.09 17.75 2.27
C GLY A 40 -8.06 17.54 3.38
N MET A 41 -7.42 16.36 3.42
CA MET A 41 -6.40 16.05 4.44
C MET A 41 -5.03 16.61 4.05
N ASN A 42 -4.21 16.94 5.06
CA ASN A 42 -2.85 17.44 4.83
C ASN A 42 -1.89 16.30 4.49
N VAL A 43 -1.43 16.22 3.24
CA VAL A 43 -0.49 15.21 2.75
C VAL A 43 0.77 15.13 3.58
N SER A 44 1.33 16.29 3.96
CA SER A 44 2.59 16.34 4.70
C SER A 44 2.48 15.68 6.07
N LEU A 45 1.35 15.89 6.76
CA LEU A 45 1.08 15.22 8.04
C LEU A 45 0.87 13.72 7.85
N MET A 46 0.17 13.31 6.79
CA MET A 46 -0.03 11.88 6.50
C MET A 46 1.30 11.18 6.22
N LEU A 47 2.17 11.80 5.42
CA LEU A 47 3.50 11.27 5.12
C LEU A 47 4.42 11.26 6.35
N LEU A 48 4.36 12.30 7.18
CA LEU A 48 5.13 12.36 8.42
C LEU A 48 4.75 11.21 9.37
N TRP A 49 3.46 10.98 9.59
CA TRP A 49 2.99 9.88 10.43
C TRP A 49 3.35 8.51 9.84
N ALA A 50 3.20 8.34 8.53
CA ALA A 50 3.64 7.12 7.86
C ALA A 50 5.14 6.87 8.08
N ALA A 51 5.99 7.89 7.89
CA ALA A 51 7.43 7.78 8.10
C ALA A 51 7.79 7.41 9.55
N ILE A 52 7.14 8.04 10.54
CA ILE A 52 7.34 7.73 11.96
C ILE A 52 7.03 6.24 12.23
N TRP A 53 5.91 5.73 11.75
CA TRP A 53 5.54 4.33 11.95
C TRP A 53 6.47 3.37 11.22
N TYR A 54 6.94 3.70 10.00
CA TYR A 54 7.95 2.89 9.31
C TYR A 54 9.25 2.80 10.11
N ILE A 55 9.70 3.93 10.69
CA ILE A 55 10.92 3.95 11.52
C ILE A 55 10.72 3.11 12.80
N ILE A 56 9.61 3.29 13.51
CA ILE A 56 9.30 2.56 14.75
C ILE A 56 9.26 1.05 14.47
N THR A 57 8.52 0.62 13.46
CA THR A 57 8.39 -0.81 13.13
C THR A 57 9.71 -1.40 12.63
N GLY A 58 10.44 -0.68 11.79
CA GLY A 58 11.75 -1.12 11.30
C GLY A 58 12.77 -1.30 12.43
N LEU A 59 12.82 -0.37 13.39
CA LEU A 59 13.70 -0.47 14.56
C LEU A 59 13.29 -1.59 15.52
N TYR A 60 11.99 -1.75 15.74
CA TYR A 60 11.46 -2.76 16.66
C TYR A 60 11.64 -4.19 16.14
N TYR A 61 11.26 -4.44 14.90
CA TYR A 61 11.32 -5.78 14.31
C TYR A 61 12.66 -6.10 13.66
N ARG A 62 13.50 -5.10 13.38
CA ARG A 62 14.79 -5.21 12.67
C ARG A 62 14.69 -5.90 11.30
N ILE A 63 13.52 -5.84 10.70
CA ILE A 63 13.21 -6.31 9.34
C ILE A 63 12.34 -5.27 8.65
N PRO A 64 12.42 -5.13 7.32
CA PRO A 64 11.58 -4.21 6.58
C PRO A 64 10.13 -4.74 6.56
N ILE A 65 9.31 -4.28 7.51
CA ILE A 65 7.88 -4.58 7.54
C ILE A 65 7.13 -3.43 6.89
N PRO A 66 6.33 -3.69 5.85
CA PRO A 66 5.50 -2.66 5.25
C PRO A 66 4.40 -2.22 6.24
N VAL A 67 4.37 -0.95 6.58
CA VAL A 67 3.27 -0.32 7.31
C VAL A 67 2.32 0.26 6.29
N GLU A 68 1.21 -0.41 6.08
CA GLU A 68 0.24 0.04 5.09
C GLU A 68 -0.98 0.69 5.75
N PRO A 69 -1.48 1.80 5.18
CA PRO A 69 -2.75 2.37 5.63
C PRO A 69 -3.89 1.39 5.35
N LEU A 70 -4.99 1.56 6.07
CA LEU A 70 -6.22 0.78 5.86
C LEU A 70 -6.78 1.05 4.45
N LYS A 71 -6.35 0.28 3.47
CA LYS A 71 -6.70 0.46 2.04
C LYS A 71 -8.21 0.49 1.82
N ALA A 72 -8.96 -0.31 2.57
CA ALA A 72 -10.43 -0.33 2.50
C ALA A 72 -11.04 1.00 2.96
N VAL A 73 -10.57 1.55 4.07
CA VAL A 73 -11.03 2.86 4.57
C VAL A 73 -10.64 3.96 3.57
N GLY A 74 -9.41 3.91 3.04
CA GLY A 74 -8.96 4.86 2.02
C GLY A 74 -9.81 4.80 0.76
N ALA A 75 -10.15 3.60 0.26
CA ALA A 75 -10.99 3.43 -0.92
C ALA A 75 -12.40 4.02 -0.73
N ILE A 76 -13.02 3.75 0.42
CA ILE A 76 -14.34 4.31 0.77
C ILE A 76 -14.24 5.83 0.94
N ALA A 77 -13.20 6.32 1.59
CA ALA A 77 -12.98 7.74 1.79
C ALA A 77 -12.89 8.51 0.47
N ILE A 78 -12.19 7.94 -0.52
CA ILE A 78 -12.09 8.51 -1.86
C ILE A 78 -13.44 8.48 -2.58
N ALA A 79 -14.15 7.35 -2.53
CA ALA A 79 -15.40 7.14 -3.25
C ALA A 79 -16.53 8.05 -2.73
N GLU A 80 -16.59 8.28 -1.41
CA GLU A 80 -17.68 9.00 -0.73
C GLU A 80 -17.26 10.41 -0.26
N SER A 81 -16.03 10.82 -0.50
CA SER A 81 -15.47 12.12 -0.04
C SER A 81 -15.74 12.35 1.45
N VAL A 82 -15.42 11.37 2.26
CA VAL A 82 -15.73 11.32 3.70
C VAL A 82 -14.96 12.38 4.48
N SER A 83 -15.56 12.92 5.53
CA SER A 83 -14.91 13.93 6.37
C SER A 83 -13.67 13.38 7.09
N THR A 84 -12.67 14.22 7.30
CA THR A 84 -11.43 13.90 8.02
C THR A 84 -11.69 13.33 9.42
N HIS A 85 -12.72 13.82 10.12
CA HIS A 85 -13.09 13.33 11.44
C HIS A 85 -13.58 11.88 11.41
N LEU A 86 -14.34 11.50 10.38
CA LEU A 86 -14.83 10.13 10.24
C LEU A 86 -13.69 9.16 9.87
N ILE A 87 -12.74 9.61 9.06
CA ILE A 87 -11.52 8.83 8.76
C ILE A 87 -10.71 8.61 10.04
N ALA A 88 -10.49 9.65 10.83
CA ALA A 88 -9.78 9.55 12.09
C ALA A 88 -10.50 8.62 13.08
N ALA A 89 -11.81 8.76 13.23
CA ALA A 89 -12.61 7.90 14.11
C ALA A 89 -12.55 6.43 13.68
N SER A 90 -12.66 6.15 12.38
CA SER A 90 -12.53 4.78 11.85
C SER A 90 -11.14 4.19 12.08
N GLY A 91 -10.09 4.99 11.93
CA GLY A 91 -8.71 4.59 12.22
C GLY A 91 -8.50 4.24 13.69
N ILE A 92 -9.00 5.08 14.60
CA ILE A 92 -8.93 4.82 16.05
C ILE A 92 -9.71 3.55 16.41
N LEU A 93 -10.93 3.39 15.90
CA LEU A 93 -11.76 2.21 16.17
C LEU A 93 -11.06 0.94 15.70
N MET A 94 -10.55 0.93 14.47
CA MET A 94 -9.81 -0.21 13.94
C MET A 94 -8.52 -0.48 14.72
N GLY A 95 -7.81 0.57 15.13
CA GLY A 95 -6.62 0.47 15.98
C GLY A 95 -6.93 -0.21 17.32
N VAL A 96 -8.01 0.20 17.98
CA VAL A 96 -8.46 -0.42 19.24
C VAL A 96 -8.84 -1.88 19.03
N ILE A 97 -9.60 -2.21 17.98
CA ILE A 97 -9.97 -3.60 17.67
C ILE A 97 -8.71 -4.45 17.44
N CYS A 98 -7.77 -3.98 16.62
CA CYS A 98 -6.53 -4.70 16.36
C CYS A 98 -5.67 -4.86 17.61
N LEU A 99 -5.62 -3.83 18.46
CA LEU A 99 -4.91 -3.89 19.74
C LEU A 99 -5.53 -4.95 20.66
N CYS A 100 -6.85 -4.98 20.80
CA CYS A 100 -7.54 -6.02 21.58
C CYS A 100 -7.23 -7.42 21.04
N ILE A 101 -7.35 -7.63 19.72
CA ILE A 101 -7.05 -8.93 19.10
C ILE A 101 -5.60 -9.33 19.35
N GLY A 102 -4.66 -8.39 19.28
CA GLY A 102 -3.24 -8.62 19.53
C GLY A 102 -2.95 -8.97 21.01
N LEU A 103 -3.50 -8.20 21.95
CA LEU A 103 -3.31 -8.41 23.40
C LEU A 103 -3.89 -9.74 23.87
N PHE A 104 -5.05 -10.14 23.36
CA PHE A 104 -5.67 -11.43 23.71
C PHE A 104 -5.12 -12.62 22.92
N GLY A 105 -4.16 -12.39 22.01
CA GLY A 105 -3.58 -13.47 21.19
C GLY A 105 -4.59 -14.13 20.22
N TRP A 106 -5.65 -13.42 19.85
CA TRP A 106 -6.72 -13.97 19.01
C TRP A 106 -6.40 -13.98 17.52
N MET A 107 -5.22 -13.53 17.13
CA MET A 107 -4.83 -13.44 15.72
C MET A 107 -4.94 -14.78 14.98
N ASP A 108 -4.51 -15.88 15.60
CA ASP A 108 -4.63 -17.22 15.02
C ASP A 108 -6.08 -17.65 14.83
N ARG A 109 -6.98 -17.22 15.74
CA ARG A 109 -8.40 -17.51 15.65
C ARG A 109 -9.03 -16.71 14.50
N VAL A 110 -8.70 -15.43 14.38
CA VAL A 110 -9.14 -14.57 13.26
C VAL A 110 -8.67 -15.15 11.91
N ARG A 111 -7.40 -15.56 11.83
CA ARG A 111 -6.84 -16.17 10.62
C ARG A 111 -7.57 -17.47 10.20
N ARG A 112 -8.05 -18.27 11.15
CA ARG A 112 -8.81 -19.50 10.87
C ARG A 112 -10.23 -19.22 10.41
N ILE A 113 -10.83 -18.10 10.86
CA ILE A 113 -12.20 -17.71 10.51
C ILE A 113 -12.26 -17.10 9.11
N ILE A 114 -11.21 -16.42 8.67
CA ILE A 114 -11.18 -15.72 7.37
C ILE A 114 -10.49 -16.63 6.34
N PRO A 115 -11.24 -17.33 5.48
CA PRO A 115 -10.65 -18.16 4.44
C PRO A 115 -10.07 -17.33 3.32
N GLU A 116 -9.04 -17.85 2.63
CA GLU A 116 -8.37 -17.16 1.51
C GLU A 116 -9.30 -16.59 0.43
N PRO A 117 -10.40 -17.28 0.01
CA PRO A 117 -11.32 -16.72 -0.98
C PRO A 117 -11.95 -15.38 -0.55
N VAL A 118 -12.20 -15.20 0.75
CA VAL A 118 -12.74 -13.94 1.27
C VAL A 118 -11.71 -12.82 1.12
N ILE A 119 -10.44 -13.10 1.44
CA ILE A 119 -9.35 -12.12 1.28
C ILE A 119 -9.21 -11.70 -0.19
N ARG A 120 -9.24 -12.66 -1.11
CA ARG A 120 -9.19 -12.39 -2.56
C ARG A 120 -10.41 -11.63 -3.04
N GLY A 121 -11.59 -11.92 -2.52
CA GLY A 121 -12.83 -11.19 -2.81
C GLY A 121 -12.75 -9.72 -2.37
N VAL A 122 -12.24 -9.47 -1.16
CA VAL A 122 -12.03 -8.11 -0.66
C VAL A 122 -11.01 -7.34 -1.53
N GLN A 123 -9.91 -7.98 -1.91
CA GLN A 123 -8.90 -7.37 -2.79
C GLN A 123 -9.49 -6.99 -4.15
N LEU A 124 -10.30 -7.87 -4.74
CA LEU A 124 -11.00 -7.60 -6.00
C LEU A 124 -12.00 -6.44 -5.84
N GLY A 125 -12.78 -6.45 -4.76
CA GLY A 125 -13.72 -5.37 -4.45
C GLY A 125 -13.02 -4.02 -4.32
N LEU A 126 -11.89 -3.96 -3.61
CA LEU A 126 -11.07 -2.75 -3.49
C LEU A 126 -10.53 -2.29 -4.85
N ALA A 127 -10.04 -3.20 -5.66
CA ALA A 127 -9.57 -2.87 -7.01
C ALA A 127 -10.68 -2.25 -7.86
N LEU A 128 -11.89 -2.79 -7.81
CA LEU A 128 -13.06 -2.24 -8.52
C LEU A 128 -13.46 -0.84 -8.00
N ILE A 129 -13.41 -0.61 -6.69
CA ILE A 129 -13.66 0.71 -6.09
C ILE A 129 -12.63 1.72 -6.60
N PHE A 130 -11.33 1.38 -6.59
CA PHE A 130 -10.29 2.26 -7.10
C PHE A 130 -10.45 2.56 -8.59
N VAL A 131 -10.78 1.56 -9.42
CA VAL A 131 -11.06 1.78 -10.85
C VAL A 131 -12.26 2.71 -11.03
N LYS A 132 -13.36 2.45 -10.30
CA LYS A 132 -14.56 3.31 -10.35
C LYS A 132 -14.25 4.76 -9.97
N SER A 133 -13.41 4.99 -8.97
CA SER A 133 -13.04 6.33 -8.51
C SER A 133 -12.02 7.00 -9.44
N ALA A 134 -11.12 6.22 -10.05
CA ALA A 134 -10.10 6.74 -10.94
C ALA A 134 -10.68 7.27 -12.27
N ILE A 135 -11.73 6.64 -12.77
CA ILE A 135 -12.34 7.04 -14.06
C ILE A 135 -12.82 8.49 -14.03
N PRO A 136 -13.74 8.91 -13.15
CA PRO A 136 -14.22 10.29 -13.12
C PRO A 136 -13.20 11.28 -12.54
N GLY A 137 -12.35 10.83 -11.60
CA GLY A 137 -11.44 11.72 -10.88
C GLY A 137 -10.16 12.07 -11.62
N PHE A 138 -9.64 11.14 -12.43
CA PHE A 138 -8.31 11.29 -13.04
C PHE A 138 -8.28 11.01 -14.53
N ILE A 139 -9.10 10.08 -15.04
CA ILE A 139 -9.06 9.70 -16.46
C ILE A 139 -9.87 10.65 -17.32
N LEU A 140 -11.11 10.96 -16.95
CA LEU A 140 -11.99 11.82 -17.72
C LEU A 140 -11.55 13.29 -17.79
N PRO A 141 -11.00 13.90 -16.69
CA PRO A 141 -10.56 15.29 -16.72
C PRO A 141 -9.38 15.54 -17.65
N ASP A 142 -8.47 14.58 -17.77
CA ASP A 142 -7.25 14.69 -18.59
C ASP A 142 -6.88 13.35 -19.24
N LEU A 143 -7.49 13.09 -20.40
CA LEU A 143 -7.30 11.85 -21.14
C LEU A 143 -5.86 11.68 -21.65
N SER A 144 -5.16 12.78 -21.93
CA SER A 144 -3.77 12.74 -22.40
C SER A 144 -2.83 12.27 -21.29
N PHE A 145 -3.02 12.78 -20.08
CA PHE A 145 -2.24 12.35 -18.91
C PHE A 145 -2.53 10.89 -18.54
N ALA A 146 -3.79 10.47 -18.61
CA ALA A 146 -4.20 9.10 -18.38
C ALA A 146 -3.59 8.14 -19.42
N ALA A 147 -3.57 8.50 -20.69
CA ALA A 147 -2.96 7.70 -21.76
C ALA A 147 -1.45 7.53 -21.57
N VAL A 148 -0.73 8.60 -21.22
CA VAL A 148 0.72 8.54 -20.93
C VAL A 148 0.98 7.64 -19.73
N SER A 149 0.21 7.78 -18.65
CA SER A 149 0.35 6.95 -17.46
C SER A 149 0.10 5.47 -17.75
N ALA A 150 -0.96 5.15 -18.50
CA ALA A 150 -1.27 3.79 -18.94
C ALA A 150 -0.15 3.23 -19.83
N GLY A 151 0.39 4.05 -20.74
CA GLY A 151 1.53 3.68 -21.59
C GLY A 151 2.77 3.31 -20.78
N ILE A 152 3.13 4.10 -19.78
CA ILE A 152 4.25 3.81 -18.88
C ILE A 152 4.06 2.47 -18.15
N VAL A 153 2.85 2.24 -17.61
CA VAL A 153 2.51 0.98 -16.93
C VAL A 153 2.60 -0.21 -17.88
N CYS A 154 2.07 -0.09 -19.10
CA CYS A 154 2.14 -1.14 -20.12
C CYS A 154 3.60 -1.46 -20.50
N VAL A 155 4.42 -0.44 -20.72
CA VAL A 155 5.85 -0.62 -21.03
C VAL A 155 6.55 -1.33 -19.88
N PHE A 156 6.29 -0.93 -18.63
CA PHE A 156 6.88 -1.58 -17.46
C PHE A 156 6.47 -3.04 -17.32
N LEU A 157 5.20 -3.36 -17.57
CA LEU A 157 4.70 -4.75 -17.55
C LEU A 157 5.31 -5.59 -18.68
N LEU A 158 5.50 -5.01 -19.87
CA LEU A 158 6.15 -5.70 -20.97
C LEU A 158 7.62 -5.96 -20.66
N ILE A 159 8.34 -4.97 -20.12
CA ILE A 159 9.75 -5.12 -19.70
C ILE A 159 9.86 -6.23 -18.65
N ARG A 160 8.99 -6.20 -17.62
CA ARG A 160 8.97 -7.23 -16.58
C ARG A 160 8.78 -8.62 -17.18
N ARG A 161 7.86 -8.79 -18.13
CA ARG A 161 7.61 -10.06 -18.80
C ARG A 161 8.81 -10.57 -19.64
N PHE A 162 9.62 -9.65 -20.17
CA PHE A 162 10.83 -10.00 -20.91
C PHE A 162 12.01 -10.37 -19.99
N PHE A 163 12.05 -9.84 -18.78
CA PHE A 163 13.11 -10.14 -17.79
C PHE A 163 12.76 -11.32 -16.85
N GLU A 164 11.50 -11.74 -16.77
CA GLU A 164 11.10 -13.01 -16.16
C GLU A 164 11.27 -14.16 -17.19
N VAL A 165 12.53 -14.38 -17.62
CA VAL A 165 12.92 -15.63 -18.27
C VAL A 165 13.42 -16.57 -17.18
N PRO A 166 13.06 -17.88 -17.22
CA PRO A 166 13.07 -18.85 -16.14
C PRO A 166 14.40 -19.09 -15.47
#